data_5c0aa2dee9b08be743b0e3cd29c94d99
#
_entry.id   5c0aa2dee9b08be743b0e3cd29c94d99
#
_cell.length_a   1.000
_cell.length_b   1.000
_cell.length_c   1.000
_cell.angle_alpha   90.00
_cell.angle_beta   90.00
_cell.angle_gamma   90.00
#
_symmetry.space_group_name_H-M   'P 1'
#
loop_
_entity.id
_entity.type
_entity.pdbx_description
1 polymer ?
#
loop_
_entity_poly.entity_id
_entity_poly.type
_entity_poly.pdbx_seq_one_letter_code
_entity_poly.pdbx_strand_id
1 'polypeptide(L)'
;RSGDEAVFSDYLTRLAVPADKKFKDFSRGMKMKLGIAVALSHHPRLLILDEATSGLDPVVRDDVMDIFNEFTRDENHAILISSHIVSDLEKICDYIAFLHKGRLILCEEKDRLKEEYGVLHCTAQDAVAIPASAIVGKRVSPLGCELLVKRSGVPGNPTFSPVDIEQLFIFMAKEEH
;
A
#
# COMPACT_ATOMS: atom_id res chain seq x y z
N ARG A 1 14.28 27.52 1.62
CA ARG A 1 13.85 28.06 0.31
C ARG A 1 12.35 28.31 0.42
N SER A 2 11.88 29.46 -0.07
CA SER A 2 10.46 29.75 -0.26
C SER A 2 9.91 28.81 -1.32
N GLY A 3 8.73 28.21 -1.09
CA GLY A 3 8.02 27.44 -2.11
C GLY A 3 7.53 28.34 -3.24
N ASP A 4 7.12 27.71 -4.35
CA ASP A 4 6.46 28.40 -5.46
C ASP A 4 5.03 28.76 -5.07
N GLU A 5 4.75 30.07 -4.94
CA GLU A 5 3.46 30.59 -4.47
C GLU A 5 2.32 30.27 -5.45
N ALA A 6 2.60 30.26 -6.75
CA ALA A 6 1.59 29.94 -7.77
C ALA A 6 1.23 28.45 -7.71
N VAL A 7 2.22 27.57 -7.60
CA VAL A 7 2.05 26.11 -7.44
C VAL A 7 1.33 25.80 -6.12
N PHE A 8 1.70 26.48 -5.04
CA PHE A 8 1.02 26.33 -3.76
C PHE A 8 -0.47 26.68 -3.84
N SER A 9 -0.78 27.83 -4.46
CA SER A 9 -2.17 28.28 -4.64
C SER A 9 -3.00 27.31 -5.49
N ASP A 10 -2.40 26.75 -6.55
CA ASP A 10 -3.03 25.72 -7.38
C ASP A 10 -3.40 24.48 -6.56
N TYR A 11 -2.45 23.94 -5.79
CA TYR A 11 -2.74 22.78 -4.93
C TYR A 11 -3.75 23.08 -3.83
N LEU A 12 -3.76 24.27 -3.25
CA LEU A 12 -4.83 24.63 -2.29
C LEU A 12 -6.21 24.57 -2.94
N THR A 13 -6.32 25.02 -4.19
CA THR A 13 -7.58 24.99 -4.96
C THR A 13 -7.97 23.54 -5.27
N ARG A 14 -7.07 22.75 -5.83
CA ARG A 14 -7.29 21.33 -6.19
C ARG A 14 -7.69 20.47 -4.99
N LEU A 15 -7.05 20.71 -3.83
CA LEU A 15 -7.33 20.01 -2.59
C LEU A 15 -8.50 20.60 -1.79
N ALA A 16 -9.17 21.64 -2.31
CA ALA A 16 -10.25 22.36 -1.66
C ALA A 16 -9.91 22.78 -0.21
N VAL A 17 -8.70 23.32 -0.02
CA VAL A 17 -8.28 23.88 1.27
C VAL A 17 -8.74 25.34 1.35
N PRO A 18 -9.60 25.72 2.33
CA PRO A 18 -10.12 27.09 2.41
C PRO A 18 -9.01 28.06 2.83
N ALA A 19 -8.83 29.11 2.03
CA ALA A 19 -7.81 30.15 2.28
C ALA A 19 -8.19 31.14 3.40
N ASP A 20 -9.48 31.27 3.71
CA ASP A 20 -10.02 32.20 4.68
C ASP A 20 -10.10 31.65 6.11
N LYS A 21 -9.88 30.34 6.29
CA LYS A 21 -9.95 29.67 7.58
C LYS A 21 -8.60 29.65 8.30
N LYS A 22 -8.61 29.96 9.59
CA LYS A 22 -7.38 29.91 10.40
C LYS A 22 -6.90 28.46 10.60
N PHE A 23 -5.61 28.22 10.52
CA PHE A 23 -5.01 26.88 10.68
C PHE A 23 -5.44 26.14 11.97
N LYS A 24 -5.65 26.87 13.07
CA LYS A 24 -6.12 26.28 14.34
C LYS A 24 -7.51 25.62 14.21
N ASP A 25 -8.32 26.10 13.26
CA ASP A 25 -9.69 25.65 13.02
C ASP A 25 -9.76 24.57 11.91
N PHE A 26 -8.60 24.13 11.38
CA PHE A 26 -8.51 23.06 10.40
C PHE A 26 -8.78 21.71 11.05
N SER A 27 -9.59 20.90 10.37
CA SER A 27 -9.70 19.47 10.67
C SER A 27 -8.38 18.76 10.39
N ARG A 28 -8.23 17.52 10.89
CA ARG A 28 -7.06 16.68 10.61
C ARG A 28 -6.84 16.53 9.10
N GLY A 29 -7.91 16.25 8.34
CA GLY A 29 -7.83 16.11 6.88
C GLY A 29 -7.42 17.41 6.19
N MET A 30 -7.93 18.58 6.63
CA MET A 30 -7.51 19.87 6.08
C MET A 30 -6.03 20.17 6.35
N LYS A 31 -5.52 19.80 7.53
CA LYS A 31 -4.09 19.93 7.86
C LYS A 31 -3.23 19.03 6.98
N MET A 32 -3.69 17.81 6.71
CA MET A 32 -3.00 16.89 5.81
C MET A 32 -2.93 17.45 4.37
N LYS A 33 -4.06 17.88 3.83
CA LYS A 33 -4.13 18.52 2.51
C LYS A 33 -3.20 19.74 2.39
N LEU A 34 -3.18 20.60 3.40
CA LEU A 34 -2.27 21.73 3.45
C LEU A 34 -0.81 21.26 3.45
N GLY A 35 -0.46 20.23 4.23
CA GLY A 35 0.88 19.66 4.25
C GLY A 35 1.33 19.14 2.89
N ILE A 36 0.44 18.47 2.15
CA ILE A 36 0.70 18.00 0.80
C ILE A 36 0.93 19.18 -0.16
N ALA A 37 0.06 20.21 -0.11
CA ALA A 37 0.22 21.42 -0.93
C ALA A 37 1.56 22.12 -0.67
N VAL A 38 1.96 22.24 0.59
CA VAL A 38 3.25 22.81 0.98
C VAL A 38 4.39 21.95 0.44
N ALA A 39 4.36 20.63 0.63
CA ALA A 39 5.42 19.74 0.17
C ALA A 39 5.63 19.83 -1.34
N LEU A 40 4.55 19.81 -2.11
CA LEU A 40 4.57 19.84 -3.57
C LEU A 40 5.02 21.21 -4.12
N SER A 41 4.73 22.33 -3.43
CA SER A 41 5.12 23.67 -3.84
C SER A 41 6.64 23.91 -3.83
N HIS A 42 7.41 23.00 -3.26
CA HIS A 42 8.88 23.06 -3.24
C HIS A 42 9.52 22.31 -4.41
N HIS A 43 8.75 21.80 -5.35
CA HIS A 43 9.22 20.99 -6.47
C HIS A 43 10.16 19.85 -6.01
N PRO A 44 9.71 18.99 -5.10
CA PRO A 44 10.53 17.90 -4.59
C PRO A 44 10.76 16.86 -5.68
N ARG A 45 11.89 16.17 -5.65
CA ARG A 45 12.10 14.94 -6.43
C ARG A 45 11.66 13.70 -5.65
N LEU A 46 11.63 13.78 -4.32
CA LEU A 46 11.21 12.72 -3.43
C LEU A 46 10.22 13.27 -2.41
N LEU A 47 9.05 12.67 -2.33
CA LEU A 47 8.08 12.85 -1.24
C LEU A 47 8.23 11.72 -0.23
N ILE A 48 8.32 12.05 1.05
CA ILE A 48 8.27 11.07 2.15
C ILE A 48 7.02 11.36 2.95
N LEU A 49 6.09 10.41 2.96
CA LEU A 49 4.74 10.56 3.48
C LEU A 49 4.46 9.48 4.54
N ASP A 50 4.09 9.92 5.73
CA ASP A 50 3.70 9.02 6.81
C ASP A 50 2.19 9.14 7.05
N GLU A 51 1.45 8.04 6.79
CA GLU A 51 0.00 7.95 6.94
C GLU A 51 -0.78 9.09 6.26
N ALA A 52 -0.33 9.51 5.07
CA ALA A 52 -0.81 10.73 4.39
C ALA A 52 -2.29 10.70 3.99
N THR A 53 -2.93 9.54 3.97
CA THR A 53 -4.36 9.37 3.63
C THR A 53 -5.22 9.03 4.84
N SER A 54 -4.60 8.80 5.98
CA SER A 54 -5.28 8.40 7.21
C SER A 54 -6.23 9.52 7.71
N GLY A 55 -7.50 9.15 7.92
CA GLY A 55 -8.53 10.06 8.41
C GLY A 55 -9.07 11.05 7.37
N LEU A 56 -8.77 10.85 6.10
CA LEU A 56 -9.46 11.48 4.98
C LEU A 56 -10.76 10.71 4.67
N ASP A 57 -11.80 11.43 4.27
CA ASP A 57 -12.96 10.77 3.67
C ASP A 57 -12.61 10.15 2.31
N PRO A 58 -13.39 9.17 1.83
CA PRO A 58 -13.04 8.42 0.61
C PRO A 58 -12.87 9.28 -0.64
N VAL A 59 -13.65 10.36 -0.80
CA VAL A 59 -13.58 11.24 -1.98
C VAL A 59 -12.27 12.02 -1.95
N VAL A 60 -11.99 12.66 -0.82
CA VAL A 60 -10.74 13.42 -0.64
C VAL A 60 -9.52 12.54 -0.75
N ARG A 61 -9.61 11.30 -0.28
CA ARG A 61 -8.53 10.32 -0.42
C ARG A 61 -8.23 10.01 -1.88
N ASP A 62 -9.26 9.82 -2.69
CA ASP A 62 -9.13 9.57 -4.12
C ASP A 62 -8.48 10.76 -4.84
N ASP A 63 -8.91 12.00 -4.55
CA ASP A 63 -8.29 13.23 -5.07
C ASP A 63 -6.79 13.32 -4.74
N VAL A 64 -6.41 12.95 -3.51
CA VAL A 64 -5.00 12.93 -3.08
C VAL A 64 -4.21 11.86 -3.81
N MET A 65 -4.80 10.67 -4.02
CA MET A 65 -4.19 9.59 -4.80
C MET A 65 -3.93 10.01 -6.24
N ASP A 66 -4.86 10.73 -6.86
CA ASP A 66 -4.69 11.25 -8.22
C ASP A 66 -3.53 12.23 -8.31
N ILE A 67 -3.36 13.11 -7.31
CA ILE A 67 -2.22 14.03 -7.24
C ILE A 67 -0.90 13.25 -7.11
N PHE A 68 -0.86 12.19 -6.31
CA PHE A 68 0.34 11.37 -6.17
C PHE A 68 0.67 10.62 -7.46
N ASN A 69 -0.34 10.06 -8.13
CA ASN A 69 -0.17 9.42 -9.44
C ASN A 69 0.34 10.41 -10.49
N GLU A 70 -0.19 11.65 -10.50
CA GLU A 70 0.29 12.70 -11.40
C GLU A 70 1.74 13.07 -11.12
N PHE A 71 2.11 13.20 -9.84
CA PHE A 71 3.46 13.53 -9.42
C PHE A 71 4.49 12.48 -9.87
N THR A 72 4.15 11.19 -9.80
CA THR A 72 5.04 10.07 -10.18
C THR A 72 5.07 9.79 -11.69
N ARG A 73 4.29 10.50 -12.53
CA ARG A 73 4.42 10.39 -13.99
C ARG A 73 5.76 10.89 -14.53
N ASP A 74 6.39 11.81 -13.83
CA ASP A 74 7.78 12.18 -14.13
C ASP A 74 8.72 11.16 -13.48
N GLU A 75 9.48 10.43 -14.30
CA GLU A 75 10.43 9.40 -13.86
C GLU A 75 11.52 9.92 -12.90
N ASN A 76 11.70 11.24 -12.80
CA ASN A 76 12.60 11.86 -11.85
C ASN A 76 11.98 12.04 -10.45
N HIS A 77 10.70 11.77 -10.31
CA HIS A 77 9.98 11.91 -9.06
C HIS A 77 9.70 10.54 -8.42
N ALA A 78 9.75 10.48 -7.11
CA ALA A 78 9.45 9.28 -6.34
C ALA A 78 8.66 9.61 -5.07
N ILE A 79 7.87 8.65 -4.62
CA ILE A 79 7.14 8.73 -3.34
C ILE A 79 7.54 7.53 -2.48
N LEU A 80 7.93 7.80 -1.24
CA LEU A 80 8.01 6.83 -0.16
C LEU A 80 6.84 7.09 0.78
N ILE A 81 5.89 6.17 0.82
CA ILE A 81 4.67 6.32 1.63
C ILE A 81 4.52 5.16 2.61
N SER A 82 4.22 5.47 3.87
CA SER A 82 3.70 4.50 4.82
C SER A 82 2.19 4.60 4.90
N SER A 83 1.50 3.48 4.99
CA SER A 83 0.06 3.41 5.23
C SER A 83 -0.34 2.06 5.79
N HIS A 84 -1.35 2.05 6.67
CA HIS A 84 -2.07 0.84 7.06
C HIS A 84 -3.28 0.55 6.15
N ILE A 85 -3.57 1.44 5.20
CA ILE A 85 -4.65 1.27 4.22
C ILE A 85 -4.05 0.66 2.96
N VAL A 86 -4.05 -0.67 2.90
CA VAL A 86 -3.37 -1.43 1.84
C VAL A 86 -3.93 -1.12 0.46
N SER A 87 -5.24 -0.87 0.34
CA SER A 87 -5.87 -0.50 -0.93
C SER A 87 -5.31 0.79 -1.55
N ASP A 88 -4.82 1.73 -0.72
CA ASP A 88 -4.18 2.94 -1.21
C ASP A 88 -2.80 2.62 -1.81
N LEU A 89 -2.03 1.78 -1.11
CA LEU A 89 -0.72 1.32 -1.59
C LEU A 89 -0.85 0.52 -2.89
N GLU A 90 -1.86 -0.33 -3.02
CA GLU A 90 -2.11 -1.08 -4.25
C GLU A 90 -2.39 -0.19 -5.46
N LYS A 91 -3.00 0.98 -5.25
CA LYS A 91 -3.31 1.94 -6.33
C LYS A 91 -2.09 2.68 -6.86
N ILE A 92 -1.14 3.08 -5.98
CA ILE A 92 -0.08 4.04 -6.32
C ILE A 92 1.34 3.49 -6.25
N CYS A 93 1.57 2.36 -5.54
CA CYS A 93 2.92 1.85 -5.35
C CYS A 93 3.28 0.80 -6.40
N ASP A 94 4.49 0.90 -6.96
CA ASP A 94 5.10 -0.14 -7.79
C ASP A 94 5.79 -1.19 -6.92
N TYR A 95 6.40 -0.77 -5.80
CA TYR A 95 7.08 -1.62 -4.84
C TYR A 95 6.37 -1.63 -3.50
N ILE A 96 6.31 -2.79 -2.88
CA ILE A 96 5.72 -3.00 -1.55
C ILE A 96 6.80 -3.49 -0.58
N ALA A 97 6.88 -2.84 0.57
CA ALA A 97 7.74 -3.24 1.67
C ALA A 97 6.88 -3.58 2.90
N PHE A 98 7.00 -4.80 3.43
CA PHE A 98 6.31 -5.22 4.64
C PHE A 98 7.21 -5.07 5.85
N LEU A 99 6.79 -4.25 6.80
CA LEU A 99 7.43 -4.08 8.10
C LEU A 99 6.57 -4.74 9.19
N HIS A 100 7.14 -5.66 9.92
CA HIS A 100 6.48 -6.29 11.08
C HIS A 100 7.46 -6.43 12.24
N LYS A 101 7.03 -6.07 13.45
CA LYS A 101 7.86 -6.15 14.68
C LYS A 101 9.27 -5.57 14.52
N GLY A 102 9.40 -4.46 13.78
CA GLY A 102 10.69 -3.80 13.54
C GLY A 102 11.59 -4.49 12.52
N ARG A 103 11.08 -5.48 11.77
CA ARG A 103 11.81 -6.20 10.71
C ARG A 103 11.18 -5.93 9.36
N LEU A 104 12.01 -5.82 8.33
CA LEU A 104 11.58 -5.84 6.94
C LEU A 104 11.40 -7.32 6.54
N ILE A 105 10.15 -7.75 6.37
CA ILE A 105 9.81 -9.12 5.99
C ILE A 105 10.01 -9.32 4.48
N LEU A 106 9.62 -8.31 3.70
CA LEU A 106 9.59 -8.37 2.24
C LEU A 106 9.77 -6.97 1.67
N CYS A 107 10.46 -6.87 0.54
CA CYS A 107 10.47 -5.67 -0.31
C CYS A 107 10.59 -6.14 -1.76
N GLU A 108 9.51 -5.98 -2.53
CA GLU A 108 9.45 -6.48 -3.89
C GLU A 108 8.46 -5.67 -4.74
N GLU A 109 8.57 -5.78 -6.04
CA GLU A 109 7.62 -5.24 -7.01
C GLU A 109 6.22 -5.85 -6.80
N LYS A 110 5.20 -5.01 -6.79
CA LYS A 110 3.81 -5.40 -6.48
C LYS A 110 3.28 -6.48 -7.43
N ASP A 111 3.50 -6.32 -8.74
CA ASP A 111 2.96 -7.26 -9.73
C ASP A 111 3.68 -8.61 -9.63
N ARG A 112 4.99 -8.59 -9.37
CA ARG A 112 5.76 -9.80 -9.13
C ARG A 112 5.28 -10.56 -7.89
N LEU A 113 4.89 -9.86 -6.82
CA LEU A 113 4.28 -10.50 -5.65
C LEU A 113 3.00 -11.24 -6.01
N LYS A 114 2.12 -10.63 -6.81
CA LYS A 114 0.86 -11.24 -7.25
C LYS A 114 1.09 -12.43 -8.20
N GLU A 115 2.17 -12.42 -8.96
CA GLU A 115 2.55 -13.54 -9.83
C GLU A 115 3.21 -14.69 -9.08
N GLU A 116 4.11 -14.38 -8.13
CA GLU A 116 4.89 -15.38 -7.39
C GLU A 116 4.04 -16.15 -6.38
N TYR A 117 3.08 -15.46 -5.72
CA TYR A 117 2.28 -16.06 -4.65
C TYR A 117 0.86 -16.39 -5.13
N GLY A 118 0.23 -17.35 -4.44
CA GLY A 118 -1.16 -17.72 -4.68
C GLY A 118 -1.75 -18.40 -3.46
N VAL A 119 -3.07 -18.41 -3.37
CA VAL A 119 -3.79 -19.11 -2.31
C VAL A 119 -4.32 -20.44 -2.84
N LEU A 120 -3.98 -21.52 -2.13
CA LEU A 120 -4.56 -22.85 -2.34
C LEU A 120 -5.64 -23.12 -1.30
N HIS A 121 -6.82 -23.49 -1.78
CA HIS A 121 -7.89 -24.02 -0.94
C HIS A 121 -7.84 -25.54 -1.00
N CYS A 122 -7.62 -26.19 0.11
CA CYS A 122 -7.46 -27.64 0.16
C CYS A 122 -8.00 -28.24 1.47
N THR A 123 -8.12 -29.58 1.49
CA THR A 123 -8.38 -30.28 2.75
C THR A 123 -7.11 -30.35 3.61
N ALA A 124 -7.24 -30.65 4.88
CA ALA A 124 -6.09 -30.84 5.76
C ALA A 124 -5.18 -32.01 5.30
N GLN A 125 -5.76 -33.00 4.60
CA GLN A 125 -5.00 -34.13 4.05
C GLN A 125 -4.21 -33.70 2.80
N ASP A 126 -4.82 -32.93 1.90
CA ASP A 126 -4.13 -32.44 0.70
C ASP A 126 -3.00 -31.46 1.04
N ALA A 127 -3.17 -30.70 2.12
CA ALA A 127 -2.15 -29.75 2.61
C ALA A 127 -0.82 -30.44 2.97
N VAL A 128 -0.86 -31.72 3.39
CA VAL A 128 0.36 -32.51 3.71
C VAL A 128 1.17 -32.83 2.46
N ALA A 129 0.54 -32.90 1.30
CA ALA A 129 1.20 -33.16 0.03
C ALA A 129 1.96 -31.95 -0.52
N ILE A 130 1.70 -30.75 0.00
CA ILE A 130 2.39 -29.53 -0.43
C ILE A 130 3.75 -29.44 0.30
N PRO A 131 4.84 -29.24 -0.45
CA PRO A 131 6.16 -29.06 0.16
C PRO A 131 6.19 -27.92 1.17
N ALA A 132 6.70 -28.16 2.37
CA ALA A 132 6.76 -27.14 3.42
C ALA A 132 7.55 -25.90 2.98
N SER A 133 8.55 -26.06 2.11
CA SER A 133 9.31 -24.95 1.53
C SER A 133 8.53 -24.05 0.59
N ALA A 134 7.40 -24.52 0.07
CA ALA A 134 6.51 -23.72 -0.76
C ALA A 134 5.45 -22.96 0.07
N ILE A 135 5.16 -23.42 1.29
CA ILE A 135 4.15 -22.83 2.17
C ILE A 135 4.76 -21.60 2.85
N VAL A 136 4.12 -20.45 2.66
CA VAL A 136 4.49 -19.16 3.27
C VAL A 136 3.60 -18.83 4.45
N GLY A 137 2.36 -19.31 4.43
CA GLY A 137 1.42 -19.13 5.53
C GLY A 137 0.23 -20.07 5.43
N LYS A 138 -0.38 -20.35 6.57
CA LYS A 138 -1.48 -21.30 6.67
C LYS A 138 -2.62 -20.75 7.52
N ARG A 139 -3.85 -20.93 7.04
CA ARG A 139 -5.06 -20.67 7.80
C ARG A 139 -5.96 -21.92 7.79
N VAL A 140 -6.31 -22.41 8.97
CA VAL A 140 -7.22 -23.55 9.11
C VAL A 140 -8.58 -23.06 9.61
N SER A 141 -9.65 -23.53 8.98
CA SER A 141 -11.02 -23.25 9.37
C SER A 141 -11.84 -24.56 9.36
N PRO A 142 -13.05 -24.56 9.93
CA PRO A 142 -13.96 -25.71 9.82
C PRO A 142 -14.34 -26.07 8.38
N LEU A 143 -14.18 -25.15 7.44
CA LEU A 143 -14.52 -25.32 6.03
C LEU A 143 -13.33 -25.83 5.18
N GLY A 144 -12.12 -25.92 5.76
CA GLY A 144 -10.94 -26.35 5.04
C GLY A 144 -9.68 -25.62 5.45
N CYS A 145 -8.66 -25.74 4.61
CA CYS A 145 -7.34 -25.13 4.78
C CYS A 145 -7.05 -24.17 3.63
N GLU A 146 -6.60 -22.99 3.96
CA GLU A 146 -6.05 -22.01 3.01
C GLU A 146 -4.53 -21.95 3.23
N LEU A 147 -3.78 -22.15 2.16
CA LEU A 147 -2.31 -22.05 2.16
C LEU A 147 -1.89 -20.90 1.26
N LEU A 148 -1.16 -19.93 1.80
CA LEU A 148 -0.38 -19.02 0.97
C LEU A 148 0.88 -19.76 0.54
N VAL A 149 1.11 -19.87 -0.76
CA VAL A 149 2.24 -20.63 -1.31
C VAL A 149 3.00 -19.82 -2.35
N LYS A 150 4.30 -20.13 -2.48
CA LYS A 150 5.05 -19.80 -3.69
C LYS A 150 4.65 -20.76 -4.80
N ARG A 151 4.02 -20.24 -5.87
CA ARG A 151 3.47 -21.06 -6.98
C ARG A 151 4.51 -22.00 -7.58
N SER A 152 5.75 -21.51 -7.73
CA SER A 152 6.85 -22.29 -8.32
C SER A 152 7.27 -23.52 -7.50
N GLY A 153 6.93 -23.54 -6.20
CA GLY A 153 7.26 -24.65 -5.31
C GLY A 153 6.18 -25.73 -5.21
N VAL A 154 5.03 -25.54 -5.85
CA VAL A 154 3.89 -26.46 -5.75
C VAL A 154 3.85 -27.38 -6.97
N PRO A 155 3.96 -28.72 -6.81
CA PRO A 155 3.91 -29.66 -7.92
C PRO A 155 2.51 -29.80 -8.49
N GLY A 156 2.40 -30.25 -9.74
CA GLY A 156 1.15 -30.63 -10.38
C GLY A 156 0.31 -29.52 -10.96
N ASN A 157 0.81 -28.27 -10.95
CA ASN A 157 0.14 -27.09 -11.51
C ASN A 157 -1.33 -26.91 -11.07
N PRO A 158 -1.60 -26.84 -9.76
CA PRO A 158 -2.95 -26.68 -9.25
C PRO A 158 -3.51 -25.27 -9.60
N THR A 159 -4.83 -25.14 -9.49
CA THR A 159 -5.48 -23.83 -9.62
C THR A 159 -5.27 -23.01 -8.35
N PHE A 160 -4.65 -21.83 -8.51
CA PHE A 160 -4.48 -20.87 -7.42
C PHE A 160 -5.56 -19.80 -7.46
N SER A 161 -6.09 -19.45 -6.30
CA SER A 161 -6.82 -18.19 -6.16
C SER A 161 -5.83 -17.02 -6.16
N PRO A 162 -6.20 -15.89 -6.79
CA PRO A 162 -5.41 -14.66 -6.69
C PRO A 162 -5.20 -14.26 -5.22
N VAL A 163 -4.07 -13.66 -4.93
CA VAL A 163 -3.78 -13.07 -3.61
C VAL A 163 -3.67 -11.56 -3.76
N ASP A 164 -4.34 -10.82 -2.89
CA ASP A 164 -4.13 -9.38 -2.75
C ASP A 164 -2.99 -9.08 -1.75
N ILE A 165 -2.53 -7.86 -1.75
CA ILE A 165 -1.40 -7.43 -0.92
C ILE A 165 -1.74 -7.50 0.59
N GLU A 166 -2.99 -7.26 0.96
CA GLU A 166 -3.44 -7.34 2.35
C GLU A 166 -3.42 -8.79 2.85
N GLN A 167 -3.94 -9.72 2.06
CA GLN A 167 -3.90 -11.15 2.37
C GLN A 167 -2.46 -11.65 2.49
N LEU A 168 -1.59 -11.24 1.55
CA LEU A 168 -0.18 -11.62 1.56
C LEU A 168 0.49 -11.19 2.88
N PHE A 169 0.29 -9.93 3.30
CA PHE A 169 0.80 -9.43 4.57
C PHE A 169 0.26 -10.19 5.77
N ILE A 170 -1.07 -10.44 5.82
CA ILE A 170 -1.71 -11.17 6.94
C ILE A 170 -1.15 -12.58 7.09
N PHE A 171 -0.94 -13.30 5.99
CA PHE A 171 -0.37 -14.64 6.04
C PHE A 171 1.08 -14.61 6.53
N MET A 172 1.92 -13.73 5.97
CA MET A 172 3.33 -13.61 6.35
C MET A 172 3.51 -13.16 7.81
N ALA A 173 2.71 -12.20 8.27
CA ALA A 173 2.81 -11.69 9.64
C ALA A 173 2.38 -12.71 10.72
N LYS A 174 1.54 -13.69 10.38
CA LYS A 174 1.06 -14.71 11.32
C LYS A 174 2.01 -15.90 11.48
N GLU A 175 2.85 -16.16 10.50
CA GLU A 175 3.83 -17.26 10.57
C GLU A 175 5.07 -16.93 11.41
N GLU A 176 5.28 -15.65 11.78
CA GLU A 176 6.37 -15.22 12.66
C GLU A 176 6.08 -15.40 14.16
N HIS A 177 5.12 -16.30 14.52
CA HIS A 177 4.78 -16.62 15.92
C HIS A 177 5.22 -17.99 16.33
#